data_a4ec8da3b915f72ae8614d4b2a06a935
#
_entry.id   a4ec8da3b915f72ae8614d4b2a06a935
#
_cell.length_a   1.000
_cell.length_b   1.000
_cell.length_c   1.000
_cell.angle_alpha   90.00
_cell.angle_beta   90.00
_cell.angle_gamma   90.00
#
_symmetry.space_group_name_H-M   'P 1'
#
loop_
_entity.id
_entity.type
_entity.pdbx_description
1 polymer ?
#
loop_
_entity_poly.entity_id
_entity_poly.type
_entity_poly.pdbx_seq_one_letter_code
_entity_poly.pdbx_strand_id
1 'polypeptide(L)'
;MKEVTIEDLRKLQSWDTPTVCNALDVAAPERRTLGFTNRPLRAVGISGSICGYVKTAKISSTKMPNKETQALKTKYYEYIASPKKPSVVVIQDIDELEGFGCFWGEVNSAIHLGLGAKGLVTNGAVRDLDQWAKGFSALAGSIGPSHAYTHIVEYAETVNIYGMEANNEDIIHFDKHGAVIIPSDVIKDIPQIIEMQSKKEAVILEAARAPDFSYKKFIEAVKGAEDIH
;
A
#
# COMPACT_ATOMS: atom_id res chain seq x y z
N MET A 1 4.01 16.54 17.44
CA MET A 1 4.37 15.81 16.20
C MET A 1 4.46 16.83 15.06
N LYS A 2 5.47 16.76 14.20
CA LYS A 2 5.54 17.60 13.00
C LYS A 2 4.46 17.13 12.03
N GLU A 3 3.63 18.03 11.53
CA GLU A 3 2.57 17.72 10.58
C GLU A 3 3.17 17.10 9.30
N VAL A 4 2.56 16.03 8.80
CA VAL A 4 2.92 15.38 7.54
C VAL A 4 2.38 16.21 6.39
N THR A 5 3.25 16.55 5.45
CA THR A 5 2.91 17.38 4.29
C THR A 5 2.71 16.53 3.03
N ILE A 6 2.05 17.09 2.01
CA ILE A 6 1.93 16.47 0.69
C ILE A 6 3.31 16.23 0.06
N GLU A 7 4.29 17.10 0.34
CA GLU A 7 5.65 16.93 -0.16
C GLU A 7 6.36 15.74 0.46
N ASP A 8 6.17 15.49 1.75
CA ASP A 8 6.67 14.28 2.42
C ASP A 8 6.13 13.01 1.71
N LEU A 9 4.82 12.98 1.42
CA LEU A 9 4.21 11.85 0.70
C LEU A 9 4.77 11.69 -0.72
N ARG A 10 4.94 12.79 -1.46
CA ARG A 10 5.53 12.77 -2.81
C ARG A 10 6.98 12.28 -2.81
N LYS A 11 7.77 12.70 -1.82
CA LYS A 11 9.15 12.27 -1.69
C LYS A 11 9.23 10.75 -1.50
N LEU A 12 8.36 10.17 -0.69
CA LEU A 12 8.31 8.72 -0.48
C LEU A 12 7.94 7.93 -1.74
N GLN A 13 7.15 8.50 -2.65
CA GLN A 13 6.81 7.84 -3.93
C GLN A 13 8.01 7.66 -4.87
N SER A 14 9.15 8.29 -4.62
CA SER A 14 10.36 8.10 -5.43
C SER A 14 11.08 6.78 -5.16
N TRP A 15 10.72 6.07 -4.10
CA TRP A 15 11.30 4.77 -3.74
C TRP A 15 10.26 3.65 -3.85
N ASP A 16 10.73 2.43 -4.03
CA ASP A 16 9.88 1.24 -3.98
C ASP A 16 9.54 0.86 -2.52
N THR A 17 8.51 0.03 -2.37
CA THR A 17 8.04 -0.38 -1.05
C THR A 17 9.10 -1.18 -0.27
N PRO A 18 9.89 -2.09 -0.86
CA PRO A 18 10.99 -2.74 -0.16
C PRO A 18 12.01 -1.77 0.43
N THR A 19 12.40 -0.73 -0.32
CA THR A 19 13.32 0.31 0.16
C THR A 19 12.74 1.07 1.36
N VAL A 20 11.45 1.40 1.31
CA VAL A 20 10.75 2.03 2.45
C VAL A 20 10.69 1.09 3.65
N CYS A 21 10.42 -0.21 3.45
CA CYS A 21 10.45 -1.19 4.53
C CYS A 21 11.83 -1.31 5.19
N ASN A 22 12.90 -1.34 4.40
CA ASN A 22 14.28 -1.35 4.94
C ASN A 22 14.56 -0.12 5.81
N ALA A 23 14.07 1.04 5.41
CA ALA A 23 14.22 2.25 6.20
C ALA A 23 13.38 2.22 7.49
N LEU A 24 12.19 1.63 7.44
CA LEU A 24 11.35 1.42 8.63
C LEU A 24 11.99 0.46 9.64
N ASP A 25 12.77 -0.53 9.20
CA ASP A 25 13.54 -1.41 10.09
C ASP A 25 14.53 -0.64 10.97
N VAL A 26 14.94 0.54 10.53
CA VAL A 26 15.84 1.45 11.28
C VAL A 26 15.05 2.50 12.05
N ALA A 27 14.05 3.12 11.42
CA ALA A 27 13.28 4.20 12.00
C ALA A 27 12.30 3.74 13.09
N ALA A 28 11.78 2.52 12.98
CA ALA A 28 10.78 1.93 13.87
C ALA A 28 11.03 0.42 14.05
N PRO A 29 12.15 0.01 14.66
CA PRO A 29 12.61 -1.39 14.70
C PRO A 29 11.63 -2.35 15.38
N GLU A 30 10.78 -1.86 16.27
CA GLU A 30 9.70 -2.63 16.92
C GLU A 30 8.62 -3.08 15.93
N ARG A 31 8.53 -2.46 14.75
CA ARG A 31 7.57 -2.78 13.69
C ARG A 31 8.10 -3.71 12.61
N ARG A 32 9.32 -4.18 12.73
CA ARG A 32 10.02 -4.99 11.70
C ARG A 32 9.23 -6.19 11.17
N THR A 33 8.33 -6.74 11.97
CA THR A 33 7.47 -7.88 11.60
C THR A 33 5.99 -7.51 11.47
N LEU A 34 5.65 -6.22 11.48
CA LEU A 34 4.28 -5.70 11.55
C LEU A 34 4.02 -4.62 10.51
N GLY A 35 2.74 -4.41 10.20
CA GLY A 35 2.27 -3.26 9.42
C GLY A 35 2.48 -3.37 7.91
N PHE A 36 2.81 -4.54 7.37
CA PHE A 36 2.91 -4.79 5.94
C PHE A 36 2.11 -6.01 5.49
N THR A 37 1.79 -6.07 4.19
CA THR A 37 1.11 -7.22 3.60
C THR A 37 2.05 -8.40 3.46
N ASN A 38 1.67 -9.58 3.99
CA ASN A 38 2.52 -10.78 4.07
C ASN A 38 2.06 -11.93 3.15
N ARG A 39 1.11 -11.67 2.23
CA ARG A 39 0.66 -12.62 1.21
C ARG A 39 0.71 -11.97 -0.17
N PRO A 40 0.86 -12.77 -1.24
CA PRO A 40 0.84 -12.26 -2.61
C PRO A 40 -0.44 -11.50 -2.94
N LEU A 41 -0.28 -10.35 -3.59
CA LEU A 41 -1.35 -9.53 -4.14
C LEU A 41 -1.15 -9.35 -5.65
N ARG A 42 -2.24 -9.18 -6.39
CA ARG A 42 -2.25 -8.88 -7.82
C ARG A 42 -2.13 -7.38 -8.04
N ALA A 43 -1.08 -6.96 -8.74
CA ALA A 43 -0.87 -5.57 -9.12
C ALA A 43 -1.68 -5.23 -10.38
N VAL A 44 -2.50 -4.17 -10.33
CA VAL A 44 -3.32 -3.68 -11.44
C VAL A 44 -3.12 -2.18 -11.58
N GLY A 45 -2.80 -1.71 -12.79
CA GLY A 45 -2.63 -0.29 -13.10
C GLY A 45 -1.44 0.38 -12.38
N ILE A 46 -0.54 -0.39 -11.77
CA ILE A 46 0.62 0.15 -11.03
C ILE A 46 1.74 0.52 -12.01
N SER A 47 2.13 1.79 -12.03
CA SER A 47 3.27 2.30 -12.82
C SER A 47 4.40 2.89 -11.97
N GLY A 48 4.28 2.87 -10.65
CA GLY A 48 5.24 3.38 -9.68
C GLY A 48 4.68 3.21 -8.28
N SER A 49 5.36 3.77 -7.29
CA SER A 49 4.91 3.72 -5.90
C SER A 49 3.83 4.76 -5.62
N ILE A 50 2.91 4.41 -4.74
CA ILE A 50 1.84 5.28 -4.26
C ILE A 50 2.02 5.49 -2.76
N CYS A 51 1.90 6.73 -2.31
CA CYS A 51 1.89 7.08 -0.90
C CYS A 51 0.72 8.04 -0.63
N GLY A 52 -0.06 7.79 0.43
CA GLY A 52 -1.22 8.61 0.73
C GLY A 52 -1.86 8.27 2.07
N TYR A 53 -2.90 9.02 2.41
CA TYR A 53 -3.70 8.78 3.61
C TYR A 53 -4.69 7.64 3.40
N VAL A 54 -4.77 6.74 4.35
CA VAL A 54 -5.66 5.58 4.30
C VAL A 54 -7.13 6.01 4.46
N LYS A 55 -8.00 5.43 3.63
CA LYS A 55 -9.45 5.41 3.78
C LYS A 55 -9.90 3.97 3.88
N THR A 56 -10.35 3.56 5.06
CA THR A 56 -10.71 2.17 5.34
C THR A 56 -12.18 1.87 5.08
N ALA A 57 -12.46 0.65 4.63
CA ALA A 57 -13.81 0.11 4.57
C ALA A 57 -13.80 -1.43 4.63
N LYS A 58 -14.97 -2.02 4.87
CA LYS A 58 -15.21 -3.46 4.78
C LYS A 58 -16.32 -3.75 3.79
N ILE A 59 -16.17 -4.83 3.05
CA ILE A 59 -17.16 -5.33 2.08
C ILE A 59 -17.53 -6.78 2.36
N SER A 60 -18.70 -7.16 1.90
CA SER A 60 -19.15 -8.54 1.77
C SER A 60 -19.86 -8.73 0.42
N SER A 61 -19.83 -9.92 -0.13
CA SER A 61 -20.37 -10.24 -1.46
C SER A 61 -21.20 -11.53 -1.51
N THR A 62 -21.15 -12.36 -0.48
CA THR A 62 -21.83 -13.67 -0.45
C THR A 62 -23.32 -13.57 -0.11
N LYS A 63 -23.77 -12.48 0.52
CA LYS A 63 -25.15 -12.28 0.93
C LYS A 63 -25.73 -10.98 0.36
N MET A 64 -27.02 -11.01 0.03
CA MET A 64 -27.74 -9.83 -0.42
C MET A 64 -27.73 -8.75 0.68
N PRO A 65 -27.41 -7.49 0.34
CA PRO A 65 -27.44 -6.38 1.31
C PRO A 65 -28.86 -6.09 1.78
N ASN A 66 -29.02 -5.79 3.06
CA ASN A 66 -30.24 -5.26 3.62
C ASN A 66 -30.41 -3.76 3.33
N LYS A 67 -31.55 -3.15 3.75
CA LYS A 67 -31.81 -1.71 3.51
C LYS A 67 -30.78 -0.80 4.17
N GLU A 68 -30.25 -1.16 5.32
CA GLU A 68 -29.26 -0.37 6.07
C GLU A 68 -27.94 -0.35 5.36
N THR A 69 -27.41 -1.51 4.94
CA THR A 69 -26.15 -1.62 4.19
C THR A 69 -26.25 -1.01 2.79
N GLN A 70 -27.41 -1.06 2.14
CA GLN A 70 -27.64 -0.33 0.89
C GLN A 70 -27.51 1.20 1.08
N ALA A 71 -27.99 1.74 2.19
CA ALA A 71 -27.88 3.17 2.49
C ALA A 71 -26.44 3.62 2.79
N LEU A 72 -25.54 2.70 3.18
CA LEU A 72 -24.12 3.03 3.44
C LEU A 72 -23.38 3.46 2.18
N LYS A 73 -23.77 3.00 1.00
CA LYS A 73 -23.06 3.27 -0.25
C LYS A 73 -22.85 4.76 -0.51
N THR A 74 -23.89 5.58 -0.36
CA THR A 74 -23.79 7.04 -0.58
C THR A 74 -22.88 7.70 0.45
N LYS A 75 -23.01 7.34 1.72
CA LYS A 75 -22.19 7.87 2.82
C LYS A 75 -20.72 7.46 2.67
N TYR A 76 -20.47 6.26 2.18
CA TYR A 76 -19.11 5.80 1.88
C TYR A 76 -18.45 6.68 0.81
N TYR A 77 -19.11 7.00 -0.29
CA TYR A 77 -18.53 7.89 -1.31
C TYR A 77 -18.30 9.32 -0.78
N GLU A 78 -19.19 9.83 0.07
CA GLU A 78 -19.00 11.10 0.77
C GLU A 78 -17.74 11.05 1.66
N TYR A 79 -17.55 9.96 2.40
CA TYR A 79 -16.37 9.73 3.21
C TYR A 79 -15.09 9.68 2.35
N ILE A 80 -15.09 8.99 1.19
CA ILE A 80 -13.94 8.96 0.26
C ILE A 80 -13.63 10.37 -0.27
N ALA A 81 -14.63 11.19 -0.54
CA ALA A 81 -14.48 12.57 -1.01
C ALA A 81 -13.90 13.54 0.03
N SER A 82 -13.79 13.14 1.30
CA SER A 82 -13.34 13.98 2.41
C SER A 82 -11.90 14.51 2.24
N PRO A 83 -11.52 15.62 2.91
CA PRO A 83 -10.44 16.52 2.47
C PRO A 83 -9.00 15.99 2.51
N LYS A 84 -8.69 14.93 3.28
CA LYS A 84 -7.30 14.41 3.33
C LYS A 84 -6.91 13.67 2.04
N LYS A 85 -6.13 14.31 1.21
CA LYS A 85 -5.66 13.81 -0.10
C LYS A 85 -4.16 14.08 -0.27
N PRO A 86 -3.44 13.27 -1.05
CA PRO A 86 -3.91 12.07 -1.78
C PRO A 86 -4.34 10.96 -0.81
N SER A 87 -5.38 10.21 -1.17
CA SER A 87 -5.84 9.08 -0.36
C SER A 87 -5.66 7.74 -1.07
N VAL A 88 -5.58 6.67 -0.27
CA VAL A 88 -5.54 5.28 -0.70
C VAL A 88 -6.65 4.54 0.02
N VAL A 89 -7.47 3.81 -0.73
CA VAL A 89 -8.53 2.99 -0.13
C VAL A 89 -7.93 1.66 0.31
N VAL A 90 -8.11 1.32 1.58
CA VAL A 90 -7.76 0.00 2.12
C VAL A 90 -9.07 -0.66 2.51
N ILE A 91 -9.49 -1.65 1.71
CA ILE A 91 -10.82 -2.24 1.86
C ILE A 91 -10.71 -3.75 2.07
N GLN A 92 -11.24 -4.21 3.19
CA GLN A 92 -11.23 -5.61 3.58
C GLN A 92 -12.50 -6.32 3.08
N ASP A 93 -12.34 -7.41 2.35
CA ASP A 93 -13.38 -8.40 2.13
C ASP A 93 -13.45 -9.31 3.38
N ILE A 94 -14.60 -9.29 4.05
CA ILE A 94 -14.82 -10.01 5.31
C ILE A 94 -15.52 -11.37 5.14
N ASP A 95 -15.78 -11.79 3.90
CA ASP A 95 -16.36 -13.08 3.63
C ASP A 95 -15.35 -14.22 3.94
N GLU A 96 -15.82 -15.38 4.37
CA GLU A 96 -14.97 -16.57 4.57
C GLU A 96 -14.17 -16.93 3.31
N LEU A 97 -14.81 -16.79 2.14
CA LEU A 97 -14.19 -16.93 0.84
C LEU A 97 -13.89 -15.53 0.28
N GLU A 98 -12.72 -15.01 0.64
CA GLU A 98 -12.25 -13.71 0.15
C GLU A 98 -12.24 -13.66 -1.38
N GLY A 99 -12.70 -12.55 -1.95
CA GLY A 99 -12.73 -12.36 -3.40
C GLY A 99 -13.85 -13.10 -4.11
N PHE A 100 -14.91 -13.54 -3.40
CA PHE A 100 -16.08 -14.15 -4.02
C PHE A 100 -16.78 -13.23 -5.02
N GLY A 101 -16.87 -11.92 -4.70
CA GLY A 101 -17.39 -10.90 -5.59
C GLY A 101 -16.46 -9.69 -5.73
N CYS A 102 -16.46 -9.08 -6.91
CA CYS A 102 -15.61 -7.93 -7.21
C CYS A 102 -16.34 -6.63 -6.92
N PHE A 103 -15.94 -5.92 -5.87
CA PHE A 103 -16.38 -4.52 -5.67
C PHE A 103 -15.74 -3.59 -6.69
N TRP A 104 -14.54 -3.91 -7.14
CA TRP A 104 -13.69 -3.06 -7.96
C TRP A 104 -13.66 -3.51 -9.42
N GLY A 105 -13.87 -2.53 -10.30
CA GLY A 105 -13.80 -2.64 -11.75
C GLY A 105 -13.69 -1.25 -12.35
N GLU A 106 -14.03 -1.09 -13.63
CA GLU A 106 -13.98 0.17 -14.37
C GLU A 106 -14.68 1.32 -13.60
N VAL A 107 -15.95 1.13 -13.25
CA VAL A 107 -16.77 2.19 -12.63
C VAL A 107 -16.22 2.64 -11.27
N ASN A 108 -15.90 1.69 -10.39
CA ASN A 108 -15.41 2.04 -9.06
C ASN A 108 -14.00 2.63 -9.09
N SER A 109 -13.11 2.14 -9.95
CA SER A 109 -11.78 2.74 -10.11
C SER A 109 -11.87 4.19 -10.63
N ALA A 110 -12.77 4.47 -11.58
CA ALA A 110 -13.00 5.81 -12.10
C ALA A 110 -13.62 6.76 -11.06
N ILE A 111 -14.66 6.30 -10.32
CA ILE A 111 -15.29 7.11 -9.26
C ILE A 111 -14.27 7.49 -8.20
N HIS A 112 -13.52 6.52 -7.67
CA HIS A 112 -12.58 6.78 -6.59
C HIS A 112 -11.43 7.70 -7.03
N LEU A 113 -10.93 7.53 -8.25
CA LEU A 113 -9.95 8.45 -8.84
C LEU A 113 -10.50 9.87 -8.93
N GLY A 114 -11.74 10.03 -9.41
CA GLY A 114 -12.44 11.32 -9.47
C GLY A 114 -12.66 11.97 -8.11
N LEU A 115 -12.88 11.17 -7.07
CA LEU A 115 -13.00 11.61 -5.69
C LEU A 115 -11.64 11.89 -5.01
N GLY A 116 -10.52 11.65 -5.70
CA GLY A 116 -9.15 12.01 -5.27
C GLY A 116 -8.36 10.89 -4.63
N ALA A 117 -8.87 9.65 -4.61
CA ALA A 117 -8.09 8.49 -4.25
C ALA A 117 -7.10 8.14 -5.39
N LYS A 118 -5.90 7.69 -5.02
CA LYS A 118 -4.83 7.33 -5.97
C LYS A 118 -4.65 5.83 -6.12
N GLY A 119 -5.24 5.06 -5.23
CA GLY A 119 -5.10 3.62 -5.29
C GLY A 119 -5.92 2.86 -4.27
N LEU A 120 -5.76 1.55 -4.35
CA LEU A 120 -6.48 0.53 -3.61
C LEU A 120 -5.52 -0.52 -3.09
N VAL A 121 -5.75 -0.98 -1.86
CA VAL A 121 -5.20 -2.23 -1.33
C VAL A 121 -6.35 -3.05 -0.75
N THR A 122 -6.52 -4.30 -1.22
CA THR A 122 -7.62 -5.17 -0.78
C THR A 122 -7.22 -6.65 -0.82
N ASN A 123 -7.76 -7.45 0.10
CA ASN A 123 -7.76 -8.91 0.01
C ASN A 123 -8.87 -9.45 -0.91
N GLY A 124 -9.82 -8.60 -1.31
CA GLY A 124 -10.92 -8.94 -2.22
C GLY A 124 -10.52 -9.03 -3.69
N ALA A 125 -11.52 -9.19 -4.57
CA ALA A 125 -11.33 -9.33 -6.01
C ALA A 125 -11.56 -8.05 -6.80
N VAL A 126 -10.89 -7.98 -7.97
CA VAL A 126 -11.07 -6.94 -9.00
C VAL A 126 -11.46 -7.55 -10.34
N ARG A 127 -12.07 -6.75 -11.23
CA ARG A 127 -12.43 -7.13 -12.61
C ARG A 127 -12.21 -5.96 -13.58
N ASP A 128 -12.60 -6.09 -14.84
CA ASP A 128 -12.53 -5.07 -15.90
C ASP A 128 -11.10 -4.51 -16.08
N LEU A 129 -10.10 -5.41 -16.14
CA LEU A 129 -8.68 -5.03 -16.11
C LEU A 129 -8.28 -4.12 -17.28
N ASP A 130 -8.83 -4.37 -18.47
CA ASP A 130 -8.53 -3.60 -19.68
C ASP A 130 -9.19 -2.21 -19.67
N GLN A 131 -10.27 -2.03 -18.89
CA GLN A 131 -11.01 -0.78 -18.70
C GLN A 131 -10.68 -0.09 -17.39
N TRP A 132 -9.67 -0.58 -16.64
CA TRP A 132 -9.25 -0.01 -15.37
C TRP A 132 -8.89 1.48 -15.49
N ALA A 133 -9.34 2.32 -14.57
CA ALA A 133 -9.13 3.77 -14.65
C ALA A 133 -7.61 4.09 -14.67
N LYS A 134 -7.18 4.75 -15.75
CA LYS A 134 -5.77 5.14 -15.93
C LYS A 134 -5.35 6.11 -14.83
N GLY A 135 -4.30 5.75 -14.09
CA GLY A 135 -3.79 6.55 -12.96
C GLY A 135 -4.38 6.14 -11.60
N PHE A 136 -5.19 5.07 -11.55
CA PHE A 136 -5.63 4.44 -10.31
C PHE A 136 -4.90 3.10 -10.13
N SER A 137 -4.03 3.00 -9.13
CA SER A 137 -3.22 1.81 -8.86
C SER A 137 -3.90 0.88 -7.87
N ALA A 138 -3.80 -0.44 -8.05
CA ALA A 138 -4.40 -1.39 -7.12
C ALA A 138 -3.52 -2.59 -6.81
N LEU A 139 -3.59 -3.03 -5.55
CA LEU A 139 -3.21 -4.36 -5.08
C LEU A 139 -4.47 -5.10 -4.66
N ALA A 140 -4.72 -6.28 -5.25
CA ALA A 140 -5.90 -7.07 -5.00
C ALA A 140 -5.57 -8.53 -4.68
N GLY A 141 -6.37 -9.16 -3.83
CA GLY A 141 -6.21 -10.58 -3.48
C GLY A 141 -6.43 -11.51 -4.67
N SER A 142 -7.40 -11.18 -5.53
CA SER A 142 -7.74 -12.01 -6.69
C SER A 142 -8.34 -11.21 -7.85
N ILE A 143 -8.57 -11.91 -8.96
CA ILE A 143 -9.29 -11.41 -10.13
C ILE A 143 -10.51 -12.30 -10.33
N GLY A 144 -11.68 -11.73 -10.53
CA GLY A 144 -12.92 -12.48 -10.74
C GLY A 144 -13.85 -11.81 -11.78
N PRO A 145 -14.84 -12.53 -12.31
CA PRO A 145 -15.71 -12.01 -13.36
C PRO A 145 -16.98 -11.32 -12.83
N SER A 146 -17.43 -11.64 -11.62
CA SER A 146 -18.74 -11.23 -11.10
C SER A 146 -18.62 -10.29 -9.92
N HIS A 147 -19.54 -9.32 -9.83
CA HIS A 147 -19.67 -8.51 -8.61
C HIS A 147 -20.48 -9.20 -7.50
N ALA A 148 -21.20 -10.30 -7.80
CA ALA A 148 -22.10 -10.96 -6.87
C ALA A 148 -23.00 -9.95 -6.13
N TYR A 149 -23.14 -10.05 -4.80
CA TYR A 149 -23.89 -9.12 -3.96
C TYR A 149 -23.00 -8.08 -3.26
N THR A 150 -21.84 -7.74 -3.85
CA THR A 150 -20.86 -6.89 -3.19
C THR A 150 -21.45 -5.57 -2.70
N HIS A 151 -21.25 -5.26 -1.44
CA HIS A 151 -21.71 -4.05 -0.80
C HIS A 151 -20.80 -3.62 0.35
N ILE A 152 -20.86 -2.34 0.70
CA ILE A 152 -20.15 -1.80 1.88
C ILE A 152 -20.89 -2.27 3.14
N VAL A 153 -20.11 -2.83 4.07
CA VAL A 153 -20.60 -3.26 5.40
C VAL A 153 -20.35 -2.18 6.45
N GLU A 154 -19.15 -1.61 6.43
CA GLU A 154 -18.76 -0.48 7.28
C GLU A 154 -17.60 0.30 6.66
N TYR A 155 -17.31 1.50 7.16
CA TYR A 155 -16.18 2.32 6.74
C TYR A 155 -15.64 3.14 7.92
N ALA A 156 -14.42 3.65 7.75
CA ALA A 156 -13.65 4.40 8.76
C ALA A 156 -13.22 3.57 9.99
N GLU A 157 -13.44 2.26 9.98
CA GLU A 157 -13.03 1.33 11.02
C GLU A 157 -11.72 0.62 10.65
N THR A 158 -11.04 0.05 11.63
CA THR A 158 -9.81 -0.74 11.44
C THR A 158 -10.04 -1.93 10.52
N VAL A 159 -9.12 -2.13 9.58
CA VAL A 159 -9.11 -3.28 8.66
C VAL A 159 -7.79 -4.04 8.73
N ASN A 160 -7.79 -5.28 8.28
CA ASN A 160 -6.59 -6.09 8.14
C ASN A 160 -6.51 -6.69 6.75
N ILE A 161 -5.44 -6.37 6.01
CA ILE A 161 -5.16 -6.94 4.69
C ILE A 161 -3.90 -7.79 4.79
N TYR A 162 -4.09 -9.10 4.91
CA TYR A 162 -3.00 -10.06 4.94
C TYR A 162 -1.88 -9.69 5.94
N GLY A 163 -2.27 -9.41 7.19
CA GLY A 163 -1.36 -9.05 8.27
C GLY A 163 -1.06 -7.57 8.41
N MET A 164 -1.36 -6.76 7.39
CA MET A 164 -1.28 -5.30 7.48
C MET A 164 -2.56 -4.76 8.12
N GLU A 165 -2.48 -4.38 9.39
CA GLU A 165 -3.52 -3.59 10.05
C GLU A 165 -3.43 -2.14 9.61
N ALA A 166 -4.56 -1.55 9.26
CA ALA A 166 -4.66 -0.17 8.81
C ALA A 166 -5.88 0.53 9.44
N ASN A 167 -5.65 1.75 9.92
CA ASN A 167 -6.68 2.62 10.47
C ASN A 167 -6.98 3.78 9.50
N ASN A 168 -8.16 4.37 9.65
CA ASN A 168 -8.47 5.58 8.89
C ASN A 168 -7.44 6.68 9.19
N GLU A 169 -6.97 7.34 8.11
CA GLU A 169 -5.96 8.40 8.13
C GLU A 169 -4.53 7.99 8.46
N ASP A 170 -4.23 6.70 8.64
CA ASP A 170 -2.85 6.19 8.60
C ASP A 170 -2.17 6.60 7.29
N ILE A 171 -0.85 6.51 7.23
CA ILE A 171 -0.09 6.72 6.00
C ILE A 171 0.31 5.37 5.45
N ILE A 172 -0.03 5.13 4.18
CA ILE A 172 0.32 3.90 3.48
C ILE A 172 1.23 4.18 2.30
N HIS A 173 2.21 3.31 2.11
CA HIS A 173 3.01 3.21 0.90
C HIS A 173 2.80 1.85 0.25
N PHE A 174 2.61 1.81 -1.06
CA PHE A 174 2.49 0.55 -1.78
C PHE A 174 2.98 0.64 -3.22
N ASP A 175 3.44 -0.49 -3.74
CA ASP A 175 3.75 -0.72 -5.14
C ASP A 175 3.46 -2.19 -5.52
N LYS A 176 4.03 -2.67 -6.62
CA LYS A 176 3.86 -4.07 -7.09
C LYS A 176 4.36 -5.14 -6.12
N HIS A 177 5.20 -4.81 -5.12
CA HIS A 177 5.72 -5.76 -4.15
C HIS A 177 4.79 -5.97 -2.96
N GLY A 178 3.91 -5.00 -2.67
CA GLY A 178 3.01 -5.04 -1.52
C GLY A 178 2.76 -3.65 -0.94
N ALA A 179 2.25 -3.61 0.28
CA ALA A 179 1.91 -2.38 0.98
C ALA A 179 2.45 -2.39 2.42
N VAL A 180 2.75 -1.19 2.94
CA VAL A 180 3.21 -0.98 4.31
C VAL A 180 2.59 0.29 4.90
N ILE A 181 2.20 0.25 6.16
CA ILE A 181 1.77 1.42 6.95
C ILE A 181 3.00 2.09 7.55
N ILE A 182 3.12 3.40 7.33
CA ILE A 182 4.22 4.22 7.83
C ILE A 182 3.73 5.01 9.05
N PRO A 183 4.35 4.86 10.24
CA PRO A 183 4.06 5.72 11.38
C PRO A 183 4.36 7.18 11.06
N SER A 184 3.43 8.07 11.40
CA SER A 184 3.53 9.50 11.03
C SER A 184 4.68 10.25 11.72
N ASP A 185 5.17 9.73 12.84
CA ASP A 185 6.25 10.32 13.63
C ASP A 185 7.65 10.09 13.01
N VAL A 186 7.84 9.01 12.24
CA VAL A 186 9.12 8.67 11.59
C VAL A 186 9.19 9.05 10.11
N ILE A 187 8.10 9.51 9.51
CA ILE A 187 8.00 9.73 8.04
C ILE A 187 9.09 10.68 7.50
N LYS A 188 9.49 11.68 8.29
CA LYS A 188 10.50 12.68 7.89
C LYS A 188 11.93 12.17 7.98
N ASP A 189 12.16 11.09 8.71
CA ASP A 189 13.49 10.51 8.90
C ASP A 189 13.79 9.47 7.79
N ILE A 190 12.74 8.86 7.20
CA ILE A 190 12.86 7.83 6.16
C ILE A 190 13.76 8.26 4.99
N PRO A 191 13.65 9.45 4.39
CA PRO A 191 14.50 9.84 3.27
C PRO A 191 16.00 9.82 3.59
N GLN A 192 16.40 10.34 4.76
CA GLN A 192 17.79 10.35 5.19
C GLN A 192 18.31 8.94 5.45
N ILE A 193 17.49 8.08 6.05
CA ILE A 193 17.82 6.68 6.30
C ILE A 193 18.03 5.93 4.98
N ILE A 194 17.15 6.12 3.99
CA ILE A 194 17.28 5.51 2.65
C ILE A 194 18.58 5.98 1.98
N GLU A 195 18.90 7.26 2.03
CA GLU A 195 20.13 7.80 1.44
C GLU A 195 21.38 7.16 2.06
N MET A 196 21.39 6.98 3.38
CA MET A 196 22.48 6.32 4.09
C MET A 196 22.57 4.82 3.72
N GLN A 197 21.44 4.10 3.74
CA GLN A 197 21.41 2.68 3.38
C GLN A 197 21.83 2.46 1.93
N SER A 198 21.38 3.31 1.00
CA SER A 198 21.78 3.22 -0.41
C SER A 198 23.28 3.40 -0.62
N LYS A 199 23.94 4.25 0.16
CA LYS A 199 25.40 4.39 0.11
C LYS A 199 26.10 3.11 0.60
N LYS A 200 25.62 2.50 1.68
CA LYS A 200 26.15 1.24 2.21
C LYS A 200 25.97 0.09 1.21
N GLU A 201 24.78 -0.04 0.65
CA GLU A 201 24.48 -1.06 -0.36
C GLU A 201 25.29 -0.88 -1.64
N ALA A 202 25.52 0.36 -2.07
CA ALA A 202 26.31 0.65 -3.28
C ALA A 202 27.71 0.06 -3.21
N VAL A 203 28.40 0.15 -2.07
CA VAL A 203 29.74 -0.44 -1.86
C VAL A 203 29.71 -1.94 -2.06
N ILE A 204 28.72 -2.61 -1.48
CA ILE A 204 28.59 -4.07 -1.58
C ILE A 204 28.22 -4.49 -3.02
N LEU A 205 27.28 -3.75 -3.65
CA LEU A 205 26.85 -4.03 -5.02
C LEU A 205 27.96 -3.79 -6.05
N GLU A 206 28.78 -2.76 -5.87
CA GLU A 206 29.94 -2.49 -6.72
C GLU A 206 30.92 -3.65 -6.67
N ALA A 207 31.29 -4.11 -5.46
CA ALA A 207 32.14 -5.28 -5.28
C ALA A 207 31.55 -6.54 -5.90
N ALA A 208 30.24 -6.81 -5.65
CA ALA A 208 29.56 -8.01 -6.13
C ALA A 208 29.44 -8.08 -7.67
N ARG A 209 29.40 -6.94 -8.35
CA ARG A 209 29.31 -6.83 -9.81
C ARG A 209 30.66 -6.80 -10.51
N ALA A 210 31.77 -6.72 -9.76
CA ALA A 210 33.11 -6.70 -10.33
C ALA A 210 33.47 -8.06 -10.96
N PRO A 211 34.18 -8.11 -12.12
CA PRO A 211 34.54 -9.36 -12.81
C PRO A 211 35.39 -10.31 -11.96
N ASP A 212 36.15 -9.76 -11.02
CA ASP A 212 37.07 -10.47 -10.12
C ASP A 212 36.47 -10.62 -8.70
N PHE A 213 35.13 -10.63 -8.57
CA PHE A 213 34.43 -10.82 -7.30
C PHE A 213 34.86 -12.13 -6.61
N SER A 214 35.07 -12.04 -5.32
CA SER A 214 35.47 -13.18 -4.48
C SER A 214 34.93 -13.00 -3.06
N TYR A 215 34.90 -14.09 -2.28
CA TYR A 215 34.52 -14.02 -0.87
C TYR A 215 35.33 -12.98 -0.07
N LYS A 216 36.68 -12.91 -0.35
CA LYS A 216 37.53 -11.90 0.29
C LYS A 216 37.06 -10.48 0.00
N LYS A 217 36.78 -10.15 -1.28
CA LYS A 217 36.28 -8.83 -1.68
C LYS A 217 34.91 -8.54 -1.09
N PHE A 218 34.02 -9.53 -0.96
CA PHE A 218 32.74 -9.38 -0.28
C PHE A 218 32.93 -8.95 1.17
N ILE A 219 33.81 -9.64 1.94
CA ILE A 219 34.04 -9.26 3.35
C ILE A 219 34.70 -7.88 3.47
N GLU A 220 35.59 -7.51 2.56
CA GLU A 220 36.18 -6.17 2.53
C GLU A 220 35.10 -5.10 2.24
N ALA A 221 34.20 -5.36 1.29
CA ALA A 221 33.09 -4.45 0.97
C ALA A 221 32.09 -4.30 2.14
N VAL A 222 31.75 -5.39 2.83
CA VAL A 222 30.86 -5.33 4.01
C VAL A 222 31.48 -4.46 5.11
N LYS A 223 32.78 -4.65 5.42
CA LYS A 223 33.47 -3.80 6.40
C LYS A 223 33.49 -2.32 5.97
N GLY A 224 33.81 -2.06 4.70
CA GLY A 224 33.78 -0.70 4.17
C GLY A 224 32.39 -0.05 4.24
N ALA A 225 31.31 -0.83 4.08
CA ALA A 225 29.94 -0.33 4.21
C ALA A 225 29.57 -0.02 5.68
N GLU A 226 30.14 -0.74 6.68
CA GLU A 226 29.90 -0.47 8.09
C GLU A 226 30.45 0.89 8.54
N ASP A 227 31.54 1.37 7.92
CA ASP A 227 32.18 2.64 8.23
C ASP A 227 31.40 3.88 7.69
N ILE A 228 30.35 3.68 6.88
CA ILE A 228 29.51 4.76 6.35
C ILE A 228 28.46 5.15 7.40
N HIS A 229 28.44 6.44 7.77
CA HIS A 229 27.52 7.02 8.77
C HIS A 229 26.68 8.13 8.18
#